data_b61cfd5bf3354ca643e6eaff9c4fd28d
#
_entry.id   b61cfd5bf3354ca643e6eaff9c4fd28d
#
_cell.length_a   1.000
_cell.length_b   1.000
_cell.length_c   1.000
_cell.angle_alpha   90.00
_cell.angle_beta   90.00
_cell.angle_gamma   90.00
#
_symmetry.space_group_name_H-M   'P 1'
#
loop_
_entity.id
_entity.type
_entity.pdbx_description
1 polymer ?
#
loop_
_entity_poly.entity_id
_entity_poly.type
_entity_poly.pdbx_seq_one_letter_code
_entity_poly.pdbx_strand_id
1 'polypeptide(L)'
;PLAELARSVSWDPCWAVTMALPRESRAGFDGAFINDDPILGWAALDSAKPGRECAAGIAERWVLHARPQWSHRYADIETQDACHWLIRSFSARLRISLSPVSVRGGLWRHATPVNPLPQRCLWDGERRIGMAGDWCGGPRIEGAFLSGLALAEAVLRGG
;
A
#
# COMPACT_ATOMS: atom_id res chain seq x y z
N PRO A 1 -8.15 -25.39 10.88
CA PRO A 1 -8.94 -24.33 11.48
C PRO A 1 -8.35 -22.94 11.20
N LEU A 2 -7.45 -22.32 12.06
CA LEU A 2 -6.99 -20.93 11.85
C LEU A 2 -6.25 -20.74 10.52
N ALA A 3 -5.36 -21.65 10.17
CA ALA A 3 -4.58 -21.58 8.93
C ALA A 3 -5.46 -21.73 7.66
N GLU A 4 -6.55 -22.46 7.71
CA GLU A 4 -7.50 -22.59 6.61
C GLU A 4 -8.26 -21.28 6.40
N LEU A 5 -8.74 -20.67 7.48
CA LEU A 5 -9.37 -19.35 7.42
C LEU A 5 -8.41 -18.29 6.88
N ALA A 6 -7.16 -18.27 7.35
CA ALA A 6 -6.17 -17.33 6.84
C ALA A 6 -5.88 -17.56 5.34
N ARG A 7 -5.82 -18.81 4.87
CA ARG A 7 -5.60 -19.13 3.45
C ARG A 7 -6.81 -18.84 2.57
N SER A 8 -8.01 -18.72 3.13
CA SER A 8 -9.21 -18.39 2.36
C SER A 8 -9.28 -16.93 1.92
N VAL A 9 -8.45 -16.07 2.49
CA VAL A 9 -8.38 -14.66 2.11
C VAL A 9 -7.58 -14.52 0.82
N SER A 10 -8.22 -13.93 -0.19
CA SER A 10 -7.57 -13.54 -1.45
C SER A 10 -6.99 -12.13 -1.32
N TRP A 11 -5.91 -11.87 -2.06
CA TRP A 11 -5.18 -10.63 -1.95
C TRP A 11 -4.96 -10.00 -3.32
N ASP A 12 -5.15 -8.69 -3.39
CA ASP A 12 -4.67 -7.90 -4.52
C ASP A 12 -3.23 -7.47 -4.27
N PRO A 13 -2.34 -7.65 -5.25
CA PRO A 13 -0.99 -7.10 -5.19
C PRO A 13 -1.00 -5.61 -5.53
N CYS A 14 0.06 -4.93 -5.12
CA CYS A 14 0.30 -3.53 -5.46
C CYS A 14 1.79 -3.30 -5.74
N TRP A 15 2.11 -2.88 -6.96
CA TRP A 15 3.38 -2.25 -7.23
C TRP A 15 3.39 -0.86 -6.58
N ALA A 16 4.32 -0.64 -5.68
CA ALA A 16 4.54 0.64 -5.02
C ALA A 16 5.91 1.19 -5.42
N VAL A 17 5.94 2.47 -5.78
CA VAL A 17 7.17 3.18 -6.15
C VAL A 17 7.30 4.42 -5.30
N THR A 18 8.47 4.65 -4.76
CA THR A 18 8.86 5.91 -4.13
C THR A 18 9.89 6.60 -5.00
N MET A 19 9.77 7.91 -5.14
CA MET A 19 10.74 8.72 -5.86
C MET A 19 11.02 10.03 -5.14
N ALA A 20 12.26 10.51 -5.30
CA ALA A 20 12.70 11.81 -4.80
C ALA A 20 12.98 12.75 -5.98
N LEU A 21 12.38 13.92 -5.94
CA LEU A 21 12.54 14.96 -6.96
C LEU A 21 13.42 16.10 -6.43
N PRO A 22 14.38 16.61 -7.24
CA PRO A 22 15.22 17.75 -6.85
C PRO A 22 14.50 19.08 -7.00
N ARG A 23 13.32 19.09 -7.63
CA ARG A 23 12.48 20.28 -7.87
C ARG A 23 11.03 19.93 -7.65
N GLU A 24 10.22 20.93 -7.31
CA GLU A 24 8.77 20.78 -7.15
C GLU A 24 8.10 20.35 -8.47
N SER A 25 7.22 19.36 -8.37
CA SER A 25 6.42 18.87 -9.49
C SER A 25 5.26 19.80 -9.85
N ARG A 26 4.86 20.70 -8.92
CA ARG A 26 3.68 21.56 -9.05
C ARG A 26 2.40 20.79 -9.31
N ALA A 27 2.27 19.63 -8.71
CA ALA A 27 1.11 18.73 -8.90
C ALA A 27 -0.21 19.37 -8.46
N GLY A 28 -0.17 20.32 -7.50
CA GLY A 28 -1.35 20.99 -6.98
C GLY A 28 -2.20 20.18 -6.01
N PHE A 29 -1.68 19.03 -5.54
CA PHE A 29 -2.32 18.15 -4.55
C PHE A 29 -1.27 17.39 -3.75
N ASP A 30 -1.63 17.01 -2.52
CA ASP A 30 -0.79 16.16 -1.64
C ASP A 30 -1.13 14.68 -1.74
N GLY A 31 -2.30 14.32 -2.25
CA GLY A 31 -2.71 12.96 -2.52
C GLY A 31 -3.92 12.90 -3.43
N ALA A 32 -3.94 11.93 -4.34
CA ALA A 32 -5.04 11.75 -5.28
C ALA A 32 -5.25 10.30 -5.66
N PHE A 33 -6.53 9.89 -5.74
CA PHE A 33 -6.93 8.70 -6.48
C PHE A 33 -6.96 9.03 -7.98
N ILE A 34 -6.34 8.17 -8.77
CA ILE A 34 -6.25 8.32 -10.22
C ILE A 34 -7.20 7.32 -10.86
N ASN A 35 -8.38 7.78 -11.27
CA ASN A 35 -9.44 6.87 -11.73
C ASN A 35 -9.41 6.58 -13.23
N ASP A 36 -8.78 7.42 -14.01
CA ASP A 36 -8.74 7.41 -15.48
C ASP A 36 -7.39 6.99 -16.08
N ASP A 37 -6.52 6.35 -15.28
CA ASP A 37 -5.24 5.80 -15.72
C ASP A 37 -5.23 4.28 -15.57
N PRO A 38 -4.80 3.50 -16.58
CA PRO A 38 -4.81 2.04 -16.51
C PRO A 38 -3.71 1.46 -15.61
N ILE A 39 -2.67 2.23 -15.29
CA ILE A 39 -1.50 1.80 -14.53
C ILE A 39 -1.53 2.37 -13.11
N LEU A 40 -1.60 3.69 -13.01
CA LEU A 40 -1.51 4.43 -11.77
C LEU A 40 -2.87 4.53 -11.09
N GLY A 41 -2.98 4.09 -9.85
CA GLY A 41 -4.21 4.16 -9.03
C GLY A 41 -4.18 5.22 -7.95
N TRP A 42 -3.00 5.53 -7.43
CA TRP A 42 -2.81 6.47 -6.33
C TRP A 42 -1.47 7.17 -6.41
N ALA A 43 -1.44 8.44 -6.06
CA ALA A 43 -0.22 9.21 -5.87
C ALA A 43 -0.32 10.03 -4.59
N ALA A 44 0.76 10.08 -3.80
CA ALA A 44 0.83 10.88 -2.59
C ALA A 44 2.19 11.56 -2.45
N LEU A 45 2.16 12.86 -2.09
CA LEU A 45 3.33 13.65 -1.73
C LEU A 45 3.71 13.32 -0.28
N ASP A 46 4.63 12.39 -0.11
CA ASP A 46 5.04 11.91 1.23
C ASP A 46 5.69 13.01 2.06
N SER A 47 6.43 13.90 1.42
CA SER A 47 7.08 15.04 2.07
C SER A 47 6.13 16.14 2.56
N ALA A 48 4.85 16.14 2.14
CA ALA A 48 3.83 17.05 2.69
C ALA A 48 3.27 16.57 4.05
N LYS A 49 3.55 15.33 4.44
CA LYS A 49 3.08 14.80 5.73
C LYS A 49 3.85 15.44 6.89
N PRO A 50 3.19 15.72 8.03
CA PRO A 50 3.84 16.28 9.20
C PRO A 50 5.06 15.46 9.64
N GLY A 51 6.17 16.15 9.95
CA GLY A 51 7.40 15.52 10.43
C GLY A 51 8.21 14.78 9.36
N ARG A 52 7.90 14.96 8.07
CA ARG A 52 8.61 14.32 6.96
C ARG A 52 9.41 15.32 6.12
N GLU A 53 10.42 15.90 6.73
CA GLU A 53 11.33 16.81 6.03
C GLU A 53 12.13 16.10 4.93
N CYS A 54 12.45 16.84 3.87
CA CYS A 54 13.33 16.38 2.80
C CYS A 54 14.80 16.62 3.17
N ALA A 55 15.66 15.71 2.74
CA ALA A 55 17.11 15.90 2.81
C ALA A 55 17.55 17.02 1.85
N ALA A 56 18.73 17.58 2.08
CA ALA A 56 19.30 18.61 1.21
C ALA A 56 19.35 18.15 -0.27
N GLY A 57 18.90 19.02 -1.17
CA GLY A 57 18.81 18.73 -2.60
C GLY A 57 17.57 17.94 -3.04
N ILE A 58 16.67 17.62 -2.13
CA ILE A 58 15.36 17.01 -2.41
C ILE A 58 14.27 18.04 -2.12
N ALA A 59 13.45 18.33 -3.12
CA ALA A 59 12.29 19.20 -2.96
C ALA A 59 11.03 18.42 -2.58
N GLU A 60 10.84 17.23 -3.17
CA GLU A 60 9.65 16.40 -2.98
C GLU A 60 9.98 14.92 -2.91
N ARG A 61 9.20 14.18 -2.11
CA ARG A 61 9.14 12.72 -2.14
C ARG A 61 7.71 12.28 -2.46
N TRP A 62 7.57 11.48 -3.50
CA TRP A 62 6.30 10.92 -3.95
C TRP A 62 6.23 9.42 -3.72
N VAL A 63 5.03 8.95 -3.41
CA VAL A 63 4.67 7.53 -3.40
C VAL A 63 3.60 7.30 -4.45
N LEU A 64 3.83 6.34 -5.32
CA LEU A 64 2.95 5.95 -6.41
C LEU A 64 2.51 4.50 -6.20
N HIS A 65 1.21 4.23 -6.30
CA HIS A 65 0.67 2.87 -6.27
C HIS A 65 0.02 2.54 -7.61
N ALA A 66 0.38 1.38 -8.14
CA ALA A 66 -0.28 0.84 -9.32
C ALA A 66 -1.70 0.34 -8.97
N ARG A 67 -2.54 0.24 -10.00
CA ARG A 67 -3.83 -0.45 -9.88
C ARG A 67 -3.67 -1.93 -9.62
N PRO A 68 -4.57 -2.57 -8.86
CA PRO A 68 -4.54 -4.01 -8.62
C PRO A 68 -4.49 -4.83 -9.92
N GLN A 69 -5.33 -4.50 -10.91
CA GLN A 69 -5.40 -5.21 -12.17
C GLN A 69 -4.08 -5.15 -12.95
N TRP A 70 -3.41 -3.98 -12.93
CA TRP A 70 -2.11 -3.83 -13.55
C TRP A 70 -1.04 -4.62 -12.77
N SER A 71 -1.08 -4.55 -11.44
CA SER A 71 -0.15 -5.27 -10.58
C SER A 71 -0.27 -6.79 -10.71
N HIS A 72 -1.49 -7.32 -10.85
CA HIS A 72 -1.72 -8.73 -11.16
C HIS A 72 -1.11 -9.13 -12.50
N ARG A 73 -1.42 -8.36 -13.55
CA ARG A 73 -0.97 -8.66 -14.91
C ARG A 73 0.56 -8.63 -15.05
N TYR A 74 1.20 -7.76 -14.30
CA TYR A 74 2.64 -7.48 -14.39
C TYR A 74 3.37 -7.82 -13.08
N ALA A 75 2.92 -8.86 -12.38
CA ALA A 75 3.49 -9.26 -11.09
C ALA A 75 4.96 -9.73 -11.17
N ASP A 76 5.38 -10.21 -12.34
CA ASP A 76 6.69 -10.84 -12.53
C ASP A 76 7.64 -10.02 -13.44
N ILE A 77 7.30 -8.74 -13.70
CA ILE A 77 8.23 -7.84 -14.41
C ILE A 77 9.37 -7.41 -13.49
N GLU A 78 10.46 -6.95 -14.09
CA GLU A 78 11.56 -6.37 -13.34
C GLU A 78 11.13 -5.10 -12.59
N THR A 79 11.65 -4.94 -11.38
CA THR A 79 11.29 -3.77 -10.53
C THR A 79 11.57 -2.45 -11.23
N GLN A 80 12.65 -2.39 -12.02
CA GLN A 80 13.01 -1.18 -12.77
C GLN A 80 11.96 -0.82 -13.82
N ASP A 81 11.39 -1.81 -14.50
CA ASP A 81 10.34 -1.60 -15.49
C ASP A 81 9.05 -1.09 -14.82
N ALA A 82 8.67 -1.69 -13.68
CA ALA A 82 7.53 -1.22 -12.91
C ALA A 82 7.71 0.24 -12.47
N CYS A 83 8.88 0.60 -11.97
CA CYS A 83 9.22 1.98 -11.62
C CYS A 83 9.09 2.92 -12.83
N HIS A 84 9.64 2.53 -13.97
CA HIS A 84 9.57 3.31 -15.21
C HIS A 84 8.12 3.56 -15.64
N TRP A 85 7.28 2.53 -15.65
CA TRP A 85 5.88 2.64 -16.06
C TRP A 85 5.08 3.56 -15.13
N LEU A 86 5.22 3.43 -13.81
CA LEU A 86 4.49 4.28 -12.86
C LEU A 86 4.94 5.73 -12.94
N ILE A 87 6.25 6.00 -13.03
CA ILE A 87 6.77 7.37 -13.15
C ILE A 87 6.33 8.00 -14.46
N ARG A 88 6.37 7.24 -15.56
CA ARG A 88 5.91 7.72 -16.86
C ARG A 88 4.41 8.06 -16.83
N SER A 89 3.59 7.21 -16.23
CA SER A 89 2.16 7.47 -16.07
C SER A 89 1.92 8.74 -15.24
N PHE A 90 2.60 8.91 -14.13
CA PHE A 90 2.51 10.10 -13.29
C PHE A 90 3.00 11.36 -14.02
N SER A 91 4.13 11.28 -14.74
CA SER A 91 4.64 12.38 -15.58
C SER A 91 3.62 12.83 -16.62
N ALA A 92 3.01 11.88 -17.31
CA ALA A 92 1.99 12.15 -18.32
C ALA A 92 0.75 12.83 -17.69
N ARG A 93 0.35 12.41 -16.51
CA ARG A 93 -0.76 13.00 -15.76
C ARG A 93 -0.51 14.44 -15.38
N LEU A 94 0.69 14.76 -14.93
CA LEU A 94 1.11 16.11 -14.59
C LEU A 94 1.47 16.97 -15.81
N ARG A 95 1.59 16.36 -17.00
CA ARG A 95 2.06 16.98 -18.26
C ARG A 95 3.44 17.64 -18.12
N ILE A 96 4.31 17.03 -17.33
CA ILE A 96 5.70 17.46 -17.13
C ILE A 96 6.65 16.27 -17.24
N SER A 97 7.91 16.53 -17.54
CA SER A 97 8.96 15.53 -17.46
C SER A 97 9.53 15.49 -16.05
N LEU A 98 9.39 14.36 -15.37
CA LEU A 98 9.97 14.11 -14.07
C LEU A 98 11.35 13.50 -14.21
N SER A 99 12.32 14.03 -13.46
CA SER A 99 13.71 13.53 -13.41
C SER A 99 14.09 13.25 -11.96
N PRO A 100 13.63 12.12 -11.40
CA PRO A 100 13.93 11.78 -10.00
C PRO A 100 15.43 11.50 -9.82
N VAL A 101 15.98 11.94 -8.69
CA VAL A 101 17.37 11.66 -8.27
C VAL A 101 17.46 10.33 -7.51
N SER A 102 16.35 9.80 -7.05
CA SER A 102 16.27 8.49 -6.41
C SER A 102 14.91 7.84 -6.70
N VAL A 103 14.93 6.56 -7.00
CA VAL A 103 13.74 5.74 -7.24
C VAL A 103 13.90 4.42 -6.51
N ARG A 104 12.86 3.97 -5.84
CA ARG A 104 12.76 2.62 -5.27
C ARG A 104 11.37 2.08 -5.55
N GLY A 105 11.28 0.81 -5.88
CA GLY A 105 10.02 0.12 -6.11
C GLY A 105 10.00 -1.26 -5.51
N GLY A 106 8.81 -1.83 -5.43
CA GLY A 106 8.62 -3.21 -5.01
C GLY A 106 7.17 -3.65 -5.17
N LEU A 107 6.98 -4.94 -5.37
CA LEU A 107 5.66 -5.55 -5.41
C LEU A 107 5.26 -6.03 -4.01
N TRP A 108 4.18 -5.50 -3.51
CA TRP A 108 3.48 -6.02 -2.33
C TRP A 108 2.47 -7.06 -2.80
N ARG A 109 2.81 -8.34 -2.66
CA ARG A 109 1.94 -9.45 -3.16
C ARG A 109 0.64 -9.59 -2.36
N HIS A 110 0.63 -9.18 -1.10
CA HIS A 110 -0.53 -9.21 -0.20
C HIS A 110 -0.82 -7.77 0.27
N ALA A 111 -1.14 -6.88 -0.68
CA ALA A 111 -1.30 -5.46 -0.39
C ALA A 111 -2.70 -5.13 0.13
N THR A 112 -3.74 -5.73 -0.44
CA THR A 112 -5.12 -5.44 -0.04
C THR A 112 -5.93 -6.73 -0.01
N PRO A 113 -6.57 -7.08 1.11
CA PRO A 113 -7.46 -8.24 1.15
C PRO A 113 -8.73 -7.96 0.34
N VAL A 114 -9.06 -8.87 -0.59
CA VAL A 114 -10.23 -8.77 -1.47
C VAL A 114 -11.50 -9.23 -0.77
N ASN A 115 -11.39 -10.31 0.00
CA ASN A 115 -12.47 -10.92 0.76
C ASN A 115 -12.08 -11.06 2.24
N PRO A 116 -11.97 -9.95 2.98
CA PRO A 116 -11.60 -9.99 4.38
C PRO A 116 -12.59 -10.83 5.18
N LEU A 117 -12.08 -11.49 6.22
CA LEU A 117 -12.92 -12.28 7.12
C LEU A 117 -13.88 -11.38 7.90
N PRO A 118 -15.12 -11.83 8.15
CA PRO A 118 -16.09 -11.06 8.94
C PRO A 118 -15.71 -10.97 10.42
N GLN A 119 -14.91 -11.92 10.93
CA GLN A 119 -14.41 -11.91 12.29
C GLN A 119 -13.35 -10.83 12.46
N ARG A 120 -13.39 -10.07 13.55
CA ARG A 120 -12.40 -9.03 13.84
C ARG A 120 -11.03 -9.59 14.19
N CYS A 121 -10.95 -10.82 14.72
CA CYS A 121 -9.71 -11.56 14.96
C CYS A 121 -10.02 -13.05 14.94
N LEU A 122 -8.97 -13.84 14.89
CA LEU A 122 -9.03 -15.29 15.10
C LEU A 122 -8.26 -15.60 16.37
N TRP A 123 -8.87 -16.41 17.28
CA TRP A 123 -8.25 -16.83 18.52
C TRP A 123 -8.51 -18.31 18.78
N ASP A 124 -7.45 -19.07 19.04
CA ASP A 124 -7.48 -20.46 19.51
C ASP A 124 -6.97 -20.48 20.95
N GLY A 125 -7.88 -20.49 21.91
CA GLY A 125 -7.55 -20.45 23.33
C GLY A 125 -6.82 -21.70 23.84
N GLU A 126 -7.06 -22.86 23.23
CA GLU A 126 -6.38 -24.11 23.61
C GLU A 126 -4.90 -24.07 23.23
N ARG A 127 -4.60 -23.58 22.01
CA ARG A 127 -3.22 -23.44 21.50
C ARG A 127 -2.58 -22.13 21.86
N ARG A 128 -3.33 -21.18 22.37
CA ARG A 128 -2.89 -19.81 22.67
C ARG A 128 -2.28 -19.10 21.43
N ILE A 129 -2.91 -19.30 20.28
CA ILE A 129 -2.50 -18.70 19.00
C ILE A 129 -3.59 -17.77 18.53
N GLY A 130 -3.22 -16.53 18.18
CA GLY A 130 -4.11 -15.54 17.62
C GLY A 130 -3.61 -14.93 16.34
N MET A 131 -4.55 -14.48 15.51
CA MET A 131 -4.28 -13.77 14.27
C MET A 131 -5.16 -12.53 14.17
N ALA A 132 -4.58 -11.42 13.75
CA ALA A 132 -5.26 -10.16 13.52
C ALA A 132 -4.62 -9.43 12.35
N GLY A 133 -5.33 -8.48 11.77
CA GLY A 133 -4.84 -7.67 10.66
C GLY A 133 -5.98 -7.00 9.90
N ASP A 134 -5.66 -6.24 8.87
CA ASP A 134 -6.62 -5.60 7.96
C ASP A 134 -7.47 -6.59 7.15
N TRP A 135 -7.09 -7.85 7.12
CA TRP A 135 -7.82 -8.96 6.53
C TRP A 135 -8.90 -9.55 7.46
N CYS A 136 -8.99 -9.04 8.70
CA CYS A 136 -10.01 -9.35 9.69
C CYS A 136 -10.90 -8.12 9.91
N GLY A 137 -12.13 -8.13 9.39
CA GLY A 137 -13.11 -7.07 9.63
C GLY A 137 -13.01 -5.82 8.76
N GLY A 138 -12.06 -5.76 7.82
CA GLY A 138 -12.00 -4.70 6.81
C GLY A 138 -10.60 -4.20 6.43
N PRO A 139 -10.38 -3.94 5.13
CA PRO A 139 -9.07 -3.65 4.55
C PRO A 139 -8.66 -2.17 4.73
N ARG A 140 -8.58 -1.68 5.95
CA ARG A 140 -8.21 -0.30 6.29
C ARG A 140 -7.29 -0.28 7.50
N ILE A 141 -6.52 0.80 7.68
CA ILE A 141 -5.67 1.02 8.86
C ILE A 141 -6.50 0.93 10.15
N GLU A 142 -7.69 1.54 10.17
CA GLU A 142 -8.62 1.42 11.29
C GLU A 142 -9.06 -0.04 11.52
N GLY A 143 -9.36 -0.78 10.44
CA GLY A 143 -9.71 -2.20 10.51
C GLY A 143 -8.59 -3.04 11.12
N ALA A 144 -7.34 -2.80 10.72
CA ALA A 144 -6.17 -3.47 11.30
C ALA A 144 -6.01 -3.15 12.79
N PHE A 145 -6.19 -1.89 13.19
CA PHE A 145 -6.14 -1.47 14.60
C PHE A 145 -7.24 -2.13 15.43
N LEU A 146 -8.49 -2.08 14.97
CA LEU A 146 -9.63 -2.69 15.66
C LEU A 146 -9.51 -4.22 15.74
N SER A 147 -8.92 -4.84 14.71
CA SER A 147 -8.61 -6.26 14.70
C SER A 147 -7.58 -6.62 15.77
N GLY A 148 -6.52 -5.84 15.90
CA GLY A 148 -5.51 -6.03 16.94
C GLY A 148 -6.09 -5.85 18.35
N LEU A 149 -6.96 -4.84 18.55
CA LEU A 149 -7.64 -4.60 19.81
C LEU A 149 -8.56 -5.79 20.18
N ALA A 150 -9.34 -6.29 19.21
CA ALA A 150 -10.21 -7.45 19.43
C ALA A 150 -9.42 -8.71 19.82
N LEU A 151 -8.24 -8.90 19.23
CA LEU A 151 -7.36 -10.02 19.60
C LEU A 151 -6.81 -9.83 21.01
N ALA A 152 -6.38 -8.65 21.38
CA ALA A 152 -5.90 -8.37 22.74
C ALA A 152 -6.99 -8.67 23.79
N GLU A 153 -8.22 -8.24 23.54
CA GLU A 153 -9.37 -8.55 24.40
C GLU A 153 -9.65 -10.06 24.50
N ALA A 154 -9.54 -10.79 23.38
CA ALA A 154 -9.74 -12.24 23.37
C ALA A 154 -8.68 -12.97 24.21
N VAL A 155 -7.42 -12.56 24.10
CA VAL A 155 -6.31 -13.08 24.91
C VAL A 155 -6.55 -12.84 26.40
N LEU A 156 -6.94 -11.62 26.77
CA LEU A 156 -7.19 -11.26 28.18
C LEU A 156 -8.37 -12.01 28.81
N ARG A 157 -9.38 -12.36 28.00
CA ARG A 157 -10.57 -13.14 28.47
C ARG A 157 -10.32 -14.64 28.50
N GLY A 158 -9.38 -15.15 27.72
CA GLY A 158 -9.10 -16.59 27.59
C GLY A 158 -7.81 -17.04 28.32
N GLY A 159 -7.20 -16.15 29.14
CA GLY A 159 -5.99 -16.43 29.93
C GLY A 159 -6.25 -16.86 31.36
#